data_6cdf21a6b5c63832d1a7b4dd48ac255e
#
_entry.id   6cdf21a6b5c63832d1a7b4dd48ac255e
#
_cell.length_a   1.000
_cell.length_b   1.000
_cell.length_c   1.000
_cell.angle_alpha   90.00
_cell.angle_beta   90.00
_cell.angle_gamma   90.00
#
_symmetry.space_group_name_H-M   'P 1'
#
loop_
_entity.id
_entity.type
_entity.pdbx_description
1 polymer ?
#
loop_
_entity_poly.entity_id
_entity_poly.type
_entity_poly.pdbx_seq_one_letter_code
_entity_poly.pdbx_strand_id
1 'polypeptide(L)'
;MEITNTLEKIVGPGRVSDSEVICQSYQFNCWLGREWEMKPDIVVLAETTEEVSKIVKAANQFNVPVTPKGAMGGGGLGGTIKGGILLDLSLMEKIISINSDTLKVVAEAGCSFYKLSQELFKKGIMLPTPAYCNGPNVAASAIDPANGFGKTKYGPNIDLVEGFEVVLPSGEITRVGAMAYADMDFGPYYRYITGPDLVGLFTKSNGAFGIVTKVAYQCLRYPKHWAFHAYYWPFEALENVKRVLMQATDMEIFDIHFNDKFRWEWEGPFDMPEGGYFDVTFIINANHELELKGKEEAIHDLCRSYGGSYLPDLAYHLSVNWPTVFFAAHPRIRPEIPPNILSQTLGARGYMYLMDELTFPTSWLTELYTKLAGICDEQKLTSLPHHPVFDGYPMKRQVISSQLWVFIDDGNPKWVERYKQAREDFRKWYGERGGLFQCKFPPLVPEFTWKNQLGALNLLKSIKQILDPNNILSPWTFEFGGGK
;
A
#
# COMPACT_ATOMS: atom_id res chain seq x y z
N MET A 1 -3.59 20.96 -26.04
CA MET A 1 -3.66 22.26 -26.73
C MET A 1 -4.92 23.02 -26.33
N GLU A 2 -6.12 22.74 -26.79
CA GLU A 2 -7.30 23.46 -26.28
C GLU A 2 -7.65 23.11 -24.83
N ILE A 3 -7.53 21.82 -24.45
CA ILE A 3 -7.69 21.38 -23.08
C ILE A 3 -6.57 21.91 -22.17
N THR A 4 -5.30 21.95 -22.59
CA THR A 4 -4.19 22.48 -21.80
C THR A 4 -4.46 23.93 -21.41
N ASN A 5 -4.88 24.77 -22.36
CA ASN A 5 -5.25 26.17 -22.12
C ASN A 5 -6.46 26.30 -21.15
N THR A 6 -7.41 25.37 -21.22
CA THR A 6 -8.55 25.34 -20.30
C THR A 6 -8.12 25.00 -18.88
N LEU A 7 -7.24 24.01 -18.75
CA LEU A 7 -6.66 23.60 -17.46
C LEU A 7 -5.82 24.71 -16.84
N GLU A 8 -5.01 25.43 -17.64
CA GLU A 8 -4.26 26.59 -17.16
C GLU A 8 -5.16 27.72 -16.61
N LYS A 9 -6.33 27.93 -17.21
CA LYS A 9 -7.31 28.89 -16.67
C LYS A 9 -7.92 28.44 -15.34
N ILE A 10 -7.95 27.15 -15.05
CA ILE A 10 -8.49 26.59 -13.82
C ILE A 10 -7.48 26.68 -12.69
N VAL A 11 -6.25 26.20 -12.91
CA VAL A 11 -5.24 26.08 -11.86
C VAL A 11 -4.13 27.14 -11.93
N GLY A 12 -4.05 27.89 -12.99
CA GLY A 12 -2.99 28.88 -13.24
C GLY A 12 -1.79 28.33 -14.01
N PRO A 13 -1.02 29.22 -14.66
CA PRO A 13 0.18 28.86 -15.40
C PRO A 13 1.23 28.29 -14.41
N GLY A 14 1.98 27.30 -14.84
CA GLY A 14 3.00 26.62 -14.02
C GLY A 14 2.50 25.42 -13.22
N ARG A 15 1.19 25.18 -13.19
CA ARG A 15 0.59 23.97 -12.61
C ARG A 15 0.01 23.01 -13.64
N VAL A 16 0.22 23.28 -14.92
CA VAL A 16 -0.15 22.43 -16.06
C VAL A 16 1.05 22.27 -16.96
N SER A 17 1.30 21.08 -17.45
CA SER A 17 2.33 20.82 -18.43
C SER A 17 1.99 19.66 -19.35
N ASP A 18 2.15 19.88 -20.66
CA ASP A 18 2.15 18.84 -21.70
C ASP A 18 3.55 18.66 -22.31
N SER A 19 4.58 19.19 -21.63
CA SER A 19 5.98 19.00 -22.01
C SER A 19 6.39 17.53 -21.90
N GLU A 20 6.99 17.00 -22.95
CA GLU A 20 7.50 15.63 -23.01
C GLU A 20 8.39 15.29 -21.80
N VAL A 21 9.30 16.20 -21.44
CA VAL A 21 10.25 16.01 -20.32
C VAL A 21 9.50 15.89 -18.98
N ILE A 22 8.50 16.76 -18.76
CA ILE A 22 7.68 16.69 -17.53
C ILE A 22 6.83 15.43 -17.51
N CYS A 23 6.14 15.11 -18.60
CA CYS A 23 5.33 13.91 -18.70
C CYS A 23 6.17 12.65 -18.48
N GLN A 24 7.39 12.60 -19.03
CA GLN A 24 8.32 11.50 -18.80
C GLN A 24 8.80 11.41 -17.35
N SER A 25 8.99 12.52 -16.64
CA SER A 25 9.37 12.50 -15.22
C SER A 25 8.28 11.91 -14.32
N TYR A 26 7.03 11.89 -14.78
CA TYR A 26 5.90 11.25 -14.12
C TYR A 26 5.64 9.82 -14.59
N GLN A 27 6.41 9.34 -15.56
CA GLN A 27 6.37 7.94 -15.98
C GLN A 27 6.94 7.06 -14.86
N PHE A 28 6.12 6.20 -14.32
CA PHE A 28 6.53 5.30 -13.24
C PHE A 28 6.02 3.89 -13.46
N ASN A 29 6.92 2.93 -13.41
CA ASN A 29 6.59 1.53 -13.55
C ASN A 29 7.53 0.67 -12.71
N CYS A 30 7.02 0.10 -11.59
CA CYS A 30 7.76 -0.84 -10.76
C CYS A 30 7.55 -2.31 -11.16
N TRP A 31 6.78 -2.54 -12.22
CA TRP A 31 6.44 -3.90 -12.64
C TRP A 31 7.45 -4.44 -13.63
N LEU A 32 7.75 -5.71 -13.45
CA LEU A 32 8.68 -6.41 -14.31
C LEU A 32 8.22 -6.37 -15.77
N GLY A 33 9.17 -6.00 -16.63
CA GLY A 33 8.98 -6.03 -18.08
C GLY A 33 8.57 -4.70 -18.69
N ARG A 34 8.26 -3.66 -17.89
CA ARG A 34 7.86 -2.32 -18.38
C ARG A 34 6.86 -2.40 -19.54
N GLU A 35 5.88 -3.29 -19.43
CA GLU A 35 4.94 -3.63 -20.49
C GLU A 35 4.05 -2.44 -20.91
N TRP A 36 4.02 -1.39 -20.06
CA TRP A 36 3.25 -0.17 -20.29
C TRP A 36 4.12 1.05 -20.10
N GLU A 37 3.95 2.02 -21.00
CA GLU A 37 4.68 3.28 -20.89
C GLU A 37 4.27 4.07 -19.65
N MET A 38 3.01 3.97 -19.21
CA MET A 38 2.45 4.68 -18.06
C MET A 38 2.75 6.19 -18.05
N LYS A 39 2.95 6.77 -19.25
CA LYS A 39 3.23 8.18 -19.44
C LYS A 39 1.95 8.96 -19.65
N PRO A 40 1.71 10.06 -18.89
CA PRO A 40 0.60 10.97 -19.16
C PRO A 40 0.87 11.84 -20.41
N ASP A 41 -0.22 12.35 -20.99
CA ASP A 41 -0.14 13.38 -22.02
C ASP A 41 -0.07 14.78 -21.40
N ILE A 42 -0.70 14.97 -20.24
CA ILE A 42 -0.77 16.22 -19.49
C ILE A 42 -0.62 15.93 -17.99
N VAL A 43 0.17 16.73 -17.31
CA VAL A 43 0.28 16.74 -15.85
C VAL A 43 -0.39 18.00 -15.32
N VAL A 44 -1.26 17.84 -14.32
CA VAL A 44 -1.96 18.97 -13.66
C VAL A 44 -1.80 18.85 -12.15
N LEU A 45 -1.40 19.93 -11.48
CA LEU A 45 -1.32 20.01 -10.03
C LEU A 45 -2.52 20.80 -9.48
N ALA A 46 -3.36 20.16 -8.68
CA ALA A 46 -4.50 20.80 -8.02
C ALA A 46 -4.19 21.14 -6.56
N GLU A 47 -4.70 22.29 -6.11
CA GLU A 47 -4.57 22.77 -4.72
C GLU A 47 -5.88 22.70 -3.94
N THR A 48 -7.03 22.64 -4.62
CA THR A 48 -8.35 22.67 -3.97
C THR A 48 -9.32 21.64 -4.56
N THR A 49 -10.31 21.26 -3.78
CA THR A 49 -11.41 20.39 -4.24
C THR A 49 -12.17 21.01 -5.41
N GLU A 50 -12.34 22.32 -5.42
CA GLU A 50 -13.03 23.08 -6.46
C GLU A 50 -12.23 23.06 -7.77
N GLU A 51 -10.89 23.12 -7.73
CA GLU A 51 -10.05 22.94 -8.91
C GLU A 51 -10.21 21.53 -9.46
N VAL A 52 -10.15 20.50 -8.61
CA VAL A 52 -10.39 19.09 -9.02
C VAL A 52 -11.74 18.95 -9.72
N SER A 53 -12.81 19.53 -9.14
CA SER A 53 -14.15 19.54 -9.75
C SER A 53 -14.17 20.15 -11.15
N LYS A 54 -13.53 21.32 -11.33
CA LYS A 54 -13.45 22.00 -12.63
C LYS A 54 -12.61 21.21 -13.64
N ILE A 55 -11.51 20.60 -13.21
CA ILE A 55 -10.66 19.75 -14.04
C ILE A 55 -11.46 18.55 -14.57
N VAL A 56 -12.21 17.85 -13.70
CA VAL A 56 -13.04 16.72 -14.09
C VAL A 56 -14.13 17.14 -15.09
N LYS A 57 -14.78 18.29 -14.87
CA LYS A 57 -15.76 18.86 -15.84
C LYS A 57 -15.12 19.16 -17.19
N ALA A 58 -13.93 19.77 -17.21
CA ALA A 58 -13.19 20.02 -18.43
C ALA A 58 -12.79 18.71 -19.13
N ALA A 59 -12.31 17.72 -18.39
CA ALA A 59 -11.97 16.41 -18.92
C ALA A 59 -13.17 15.71 -19.59
N ASN A 60 -14.38 15.78 -18.99
CA ASN A 60 -15.61 15.31 -19.60
C ASN A 60 -15.95 16.05 -20.91
N GLN A 61 -15.82 17.38 -20.92
CA GLN A 61 -16.09 18.18 -22.09
C GLN A 61 -15.19 17.83 -23.28
N PHE A 62 -13.92 17.56 -23.01
CA PHE A 62 -12.92 17.22 -24.02
C PHE A 62 -12.76 15.71 -24.25
N ASN A 63 -13.49 14.88 -23.50
CA ASN A 63 -13.41 13.41 -23.50
C ASN A 63 -11.96 12.90 -23.31
N VAL A 64 -11.26 13.47 -22.33
CA VAL A 64 -9.87 13.10 -21.98
C VAL A 64 -9.87 12.40 -20.64
N PRO A 65 -9.23 11.21 -20.51
CA PRO A 65 -9.13 10.48 -19.25
C PRO A 65 -8.38 11.25 -18.16
N VAL A 66 -8.76 11.05 -16.91
CA VAL A 66 -8.09 11.58 -15.71
C VAL A 66 -7.72 10.45 -14.77
N THR A 67 -6.45 10.40 -14.41
CA THR A 67 -5.95 9.49 -13.37
C THR A 67 -5.42 10.31 -12.20
N PRO A 68 -6.02 10.21 -11.00
CA PRO A 68 -5.50 10.90 -9.82
C PRO A 68 -4.22 10.23 -9.34
N LYS A 69 -3.26 11.06 -8.89
CA LYS A 69 -2.00 10.63 -8.33
C LYS A 69 -1.82 11.24 -6.94
N GLY A 70 -1.50 10.39 -5.98
CA GLY A 70 -0.94 10.80 -4.70
C GLY A 70 0.58 10.96 -4.76
N ALA A 71 1.22 11.17 -3.62
CA ALA A 71 2.68 11.13 -3.53
C ALA A 71 3.17 9.72 -3.90
N MET A 72 4.23 9.66 -4.70
CA MET A 72 4.87 8.40 -5.06
C MET A 72 5.58 7.80 -3.84
N GLY A 73 5.09 6.70 -3.37
CA GLY A 73 5.71 5.94 -2.29
C GLY A 73 5.20 4.51 -2.30
N GLY A 74 6.01 3.58 -2.71
CA GLY A 74 5.70 2.14 -2.72
C GLY A 74 4.75 1.71 -3.85
N GLY A 75 5.07 0.65 -4.54
CA GLY A 75 4.19 -0.05 -5.47
C GLY A 75 3.87 0.59 -6.82
N GLY A 76 4.16 1.88 -7.06
CA GLY A 76 4.12 2.48 -8.40
C GLY A 76 2.80 2.43 -9.15
N LEU A 77 1.69 2.48 -8.44
CA LEU A 77 0.36 2.31 -9.04
C LEU A 77 -0.30 3.64 -9.43
N GLY A 78 0.43 4.75 -9.38
CA GLY A 78 -0.09 6.10 -9.59
C GLY A 78 0.07 6.67 -11.00
N GLY A 79 0.34 5.84 -12.01
CA GLY A 79 0.49 6.30 -13.39
C GLY A 79 -0.74 6.09 -14.26
N THR A 80 -0.81 6.80 -15.37
CA THR A 80 -1.78 6.54 -16.43
C THR A 80 -1.29 5.38 -17.29
N ILE A 81 -2.17 4.45 -17.68
CA ILE A 81 -1.78 3.32 -18.54
C ILE A 81 -1.65 3.74 -20.00
N LYS A 82 -2.50 4.65 -20.48
CA LYS A 82 -2.54 5.09 -21.89
C LYS A 82 -2.79 6.60 -21.99
N GLY A 83 -1.83 7.42 -21.55
CA GLY A 83 -1.95 8.87 -21.68
C GLY A 83 -3.06 9.51 -20.84
N GLY A 84 -3.58 10.64 -21.31
CA GLY A 84 -4.58 11.43 -20.59
C GLY A 84 -3.97 12.37 -19.55
N ILE A 85 -4.80 12.89 -18.66
CA ILE A 85 -4.41 13.81 -17.58
C ILE A 85 -3.98 13.01 -16.35
N LEU A 86 -2.75 13.22 -15.91
CA LEU A 86 -2.33 12.84 -14.56
C LEU A 86 -2.60 14.00 -13.61
N LEU A 87 -3.55 13.82 -12.71
CA LEU A 87 -3.93 14.82 -11.73
C LEU A 87 -3.16 14.61 -10.43
N ASP A 88 -2.14 15.40 -10.21
CA ASP A 88 -1.31 15.37 -9.02
C ASP A 88 -1.98 16.16 -7.88
N LEU A 89 -2.26 15.49 -6.77
CA LEU A 89 -2.91 16.03 -5.58
C LEU A 89 -1.91 16.42 -4.48
N SER A 90 -0.61 16.40 -4.75
CA SER A 90 0.42 16.63 -3.73
C SER A 90 0.37 18.01 -3.08
N LEU A 91 -0.18 19.02 -3.78
CA LEU A 91 -0.37 20.37 -3.22
C LEU A 91 -1.53 20.49 -2.24
N MET A 92 -2.44 19.51 -2.19
CA MET A 92 -3.54 19.42 -1.23
C MET A 92 -3.06 18.80 0.08
N GLU A 93 -2.29 19.54 0.88
CA GLU A 93 -1.53 18.99 2.01
C GLU A 93 -1.97 19.47 3.40
N LYS A 94 -3.11 20.13 3.53
CA LYS A 94 -3.56 20.68 4.81
C LYS A 94 -4.09 19.59 5.73
N ILE A 95 -3.78 19.71 7.02
CA ILE A 95 -4.49 19.03 8.09
C ILE A 95 -5.66 19.93 8.48
N ILE A 96 -6.88 19.47 8.22
CA ILE A 96 -8.10 20.28 8.40
C ILE A 96 -8.49 20.33 9.87
N SER A 97 -8.49 19.18 10.56
CA SER A 97 -8.82 19.10 11.97
C SER A 97 -8.18 17.89 12.64
N ILE A 98 -7.87 18.02 13.92
CA ILE A 98 -7.46 16.93 14.81
C ILE A 98 -8.29 17.02 16.07
N ASN A 99 -9.06 15.99 16.38
CA ASN A 99 -9.83 15.86 17.61
C ASN A 99 -9.30 14.67 18.43
N SER A 100 -8.60 14.98 19.53
CA SER A 100 -8.01 13.96 20.41
C SER A 100 -9.04 13.27 21.30
N ASP A 101 -10.21 13.84 21.51
CA ASP A 101 -11.25 13.28 22.36
C ASP A 101 -12.02 12.19 21.61
N THR A 102 -12.42 12.47 20.36
CA THR A 102 -13.05 11.51 19.46
C THR A 102 -12.06 10.65 18.69
N LEU A 103 -10.76 10.92 18.79
CA LEU A 103 -9.69 10.25 18.07
C LEU A 103 -9.89 10.30 16.55
N LYS A 104 -10.20 11.47 16.03
CA LYS A 104 -10.42 11.69 14.60
C LYS A 104 -9.46 12.70 14.03
N VAL A 105 -9.08 12.50 12.78
CA VAL A 105 -8.35 13.47 11.99
C VAL A 105 -8.99 13.60 10.61
N VAL A 106 -9.02 14.82 10.11
CA VAL A 106 -9.36 15.12 8.71
C VAL A 106 -8.17 15.79 8.06
N ALA A 107 -7.74 15.25 6.92
CA ALA A 107 -6.65 15.82 6.14
C ALA A 107 -6.97 15.80 4.64
N GLU A 108 -6.37 16.74 3.91
CA GLU A 108 -6.42 16.78 2.45
C GLU A 108 -5.63 15.60 1.84
N ALA A 109 -6.01 15.22 0.63
CA ALA A 109 -5.54 14.03 -0.07
C ALA A 109 -4.01 13.92 -0.19
N GLY A 110 -3.33 15.04 -0.44
CA GLY A 110 -1.89 15.13 -0.60
C GLY A 110 -1.09 15.22 0.71
N CYS A 111 -1.76 15.32 1.87
CA CYS A 111 -1.08 15.37 3.16
C CYS A 111 -0.24 14.11 3.38
N SER A 112 1.05 14.27 3.66
CA SER A 112 1.94 13.14 3.92
C SER A 112 1.72 12.57 5.33
N PHE A 113 1.91 11.24 5.48
CA PHE A 113 1.93 10.62 6.81
C PHE A 113 3.01 11.20 7.72
N TYR A 114 4.12 11.64 7.16
CA TYR A 114 5.19 12.30 7.92
C TYR A 114 4.66 13.57 8.64
N LYS A 115 4.07 14.49 7.86
CA LYS A 115 3.49 15.73 8.40
C LYS A 115 2.37 15.43 9.39
N LEU A 116 1.49 14.49 9.04
CA LEU A 116 0.36 14.10 9.88
C LEU A 116 0.82 13.48 11.20
N SER A 117 1.75 12.54 11.16
CA SER A 117 2.24 11.83 12.37
C SER A 117 2.85 12.78 13.38
N GLN A 118 3.59 13.80 12.94
CA GLN A 118 4.17 14.80 13.83
C GLN A 118 3.09 15.58 14.58
N GLU A 119 2.02 16.00 13.90
CA GLU A 119 0.94 16.76 14.51
C GLU A 119 0.06 15.89 15.44
N LEU A 120 -0.19 14.64 15.06
CA LEU A 120 -0.92 13.68 15.89
C LEU A 120 -0.17 13.35 17.18
N PHE A 121 1.16 13.16 17.09
CA PHE A 121 1.99 12.88 18.26
C PHE A 121 1.94 13.98 19.31
N LYS A 122 1.96 15.24 18.90
CA LYS A 122 1.80 16.39 19.81
C LYS A 122 0.49 16.34 20.61
N LYS A 123 -0.51 15.59 20.12
CA LYS A 123 -1.81 15.37 20.76
C LYS A 123 -1.91 14.03 21.51
N GLY A 124 -0.83 13.26 21.60
CA GLY A 124 -0.82 11.93 22.23
C GLY A 124 -1.63 10.88 21.49
N ILE A 125 -1.82 11.05 20.19
CA ILE A 125 -2.52 10.10 19.32
C ILE A 125 -1.67 9.75 18.10
N MET A 126 -2.02 8.66 17.42
CA MET A 126 -1.29 8.17 16.27
C MET A 126 -2.24 7.59 15.22
N LEU A 127 -1.74 7.51 14.00
CA LEU A 127 -2.31 6.72 12.93
C LEU A 127 -1.24 5.73 12.47
N PRO A 128 -1.54 4.42 12.32
CA PRO A 128 -0.58 3.47 11.76
C PRO A 128 -0.07 3.94 10.40
N THR A 129 1.23 3.89 10.21
CA THR A 129 1.87 4.40 8.99
C THR A 129 2.14 3.28 8.00
N PRO A 130 2.19 3.57 6.69
CA PRO A 130 2.68 2.61 5.71
C PRO A 130 4.10 2.15 6.04
N ALA A 131 4.39 0.85 5.84
CA ALA A 131 5.65 0.22 6.27
C ALA A 131 6.91 0.75 5.57
N TYR A 132 6.76 1.35 4.39
CA TYR A 132 7.92 1.65 3.54
C TYR A 132 8.46 3.07 3.68
N CYS A 133 7.62 4.02 3.98
CA CYS A 133 8.03 5.41 4.22
C CYS A 133 6.84 6.23 4.72
N ASN A 134 7.13 7.35 5.37
CA ASN A 134 6.13 8.35 5.75
C ASN A 134 5.81 9.34 4.61
N GLY A 135 6.37 9.10 3.42
CA GLY A 135 6.14 9.91 2.22
C GLY A 135 4.79 9.72 1.52
N PRO A 136 4.14 8.51 1.55
CA PRO A 136 2.80 8.37 1.01
C PRO A 136 1.84 9.36 1.62
N ASN A 137 0.91 9.85 0.81
CA ASN A 137 -0.15 10.70 1.31
C ASN A 137 -1.31 9.88 1.87
N VAL A 138 -2.13 10.54 2.67
CA VAL A 138 -3.22 9.90 3.38
C VAL A 138 -4.30 9.33 2.47
N ALA A 139 -4.58 9.96 1.33
CA ALA A 139 -5.58 9.46 0.39
C ALA A 139 -5.08 8.21 -0.35
N ALA A 140 -3.83 8.17 -0.77
CA ALA A 140 -3.27 6.99 -1.42
C ALA A 140 -3.38 5.75 -0.52
N SER A 141 -3.04 5.88 0.77
CA SER A 141 -3.17 4.78 1.73
C SER A 141 -4.61 4.44 2.10
N ALA A 142 -5.55 5.36 1.95
CA ALA A 142 -6.99 5.11 2.15
C ALA A 142 -7.62 4.39 0.96
N ILE A 143 -7.09 4.65 -0.24
CA ILE A 143 -7.61 4.07 -1.50
C ILE A 143 -6.88 2.76 -1.81
N ASP A 144 -5.60 2.69 -1.51
CA ASP A 144 -4.78 1.49 -1.66
C ASP A 144 -4.34 0.99 -0.28
N PRO A 145 -4.77 -0.21 0.16
CA PRO A 145 -4.37 -0.75 1.45
C PRO A 145 -2.88 -1.11 1.41
N ALA A 146 -2.05 -0.08 1.54
CA ALA A 146 -0.62 -0.26 1.66
C ALA A 146 -0.29 -1.17 2.85
N ASN A 147 0.77 -1.95 2.71
CA ASN A 147 1.34 -2.68 3.83
C ASN A 147 1.90 -1.67 4.83
N GLY A 148 1.36 -1.65 6.05
CA GLY A 148 1.70 -0.69 7.09
C GLY A 148 1.84 -1.35 8.44
N PHE A 149 2.41 -0.63 9.39
CA PHE A 149 2.50 -1.07 10.78
C PHE A 149 1.14 -1.06 11.47
N GLY A 150 0.94 -1.97 12.42
CA GLY A 150 -0.30 -2.11 13.19
C GLY A 150 -1.37 -2.98 12.54
N LYS A 151 -1.10 -3.58 11.38
CA LYS A 151 -2.06 -4.44 10.66
C LYS A 151 -2.51 -5.65 11.44
N THR A 152 -1.61 -6.25 12.22
CA THR A 152 -1.96 -7.45 12.99
C THR A 152 -3.09 -7.15 13.96
N LYS A 153 -3.03 -5.99 14.61
CA LYS A 153 -4.05 -5.62 15.61
C LYS A 153 -5.25 -4.89 15.00
N TYR A 154 -5.01 -3.93 14.11
CA TYR A 154 -6.04 -3.00 13.66
C TYR A 154 -6.54 -3.26 12.24
N GLY A 155 -5.88 -4.12 11.49
CA GLY A 155 -6.15 -4.32 10.07
C GLY A 155 -5.41 -3.32 9.18
N PRO A 156 -5.61 -3.37 7.86
CA PRO A 156 -5.02 -2.42 6.93
C PRO A 156 -5.56 -1.00 7.18
N ASN A 157 -4.83 0.03 6.76
CA ASN A 157 -5.19 1.44 6.99
C ASN A 157 -6.60 1.80 6.52
N ILE A 158 -7.12 1.12 5.50
CA ILE A 158 -8.50 1.33 5.04
C ILE A 158 -9.57 0.97 6.08
N ASP A 159 -9.27 0.09 7.04
CA ASP A 159 -10.18 -0.25 8.14
C ASP A 159 -10.31 0.91 9.14
N LEU A 160 -9.36 1.85 9.14
CA LEU A 160 -9.37 3.06 9.95
C LEU A 160 -9.96 4.28 9.22
N VAL A 161 -10.35 4.13 7.96
CA VAL A 161 -11.00 5.21 7.22
C VAL A 161 -12.44 5.37 7.68
N GLU A 162 -12.80 6.57 8.07
CA GLU A 162 -14.14 6.92 8.55
C GLU A 162 -15.01 7.59 7.47
N GLY A 163 -14.39 8.28 6.51
CA GLY A 163 -15.14 8.95 5.46
C GLY A 163 -14.27 9.71 4.47
N PHE A 164 -14.89 10.13 3.38
CA PHE A 164 -14.25 10.86 2.31
C PHE A 164 -15.06 12.08 1.87
N GLU A 165 -14.33 13.14 1.44
CA GLU A 165 -14.82 14.11 0.47
C GLU A 165 -14.32 13.67 -0.91
N VAL A 166 -15.21 13.62 -1.89
CA VAL A 166 -14.96 13.02 -3.20
C VAL A 166 -15.50 13.92 -4.30
N VAL A 167 -14.74 14.11 -5.35
CA VAL A 167 -15.21 14.66 -6.62
C VAL A 167 -15.66 13.50 -7.50
N LEU A 168 -16.95 13.43 -7.78
CA LEU A 168 -17.55 12.42 -8.64
C LEU A 168 -17.17 12.61 -10.12
N PRO A 169 -17.35 11.61 -10.97
CA PRO A 169 -17.06 11.74 -12.42
C PRO A 169 -17.82 12.88 -13.11
N SER A 170 -18.97 13.29 -12.60
CA SER A 170 -19.72 14.49 -13.06
C SER A 170 -19.03 15.82 -12.70
N GLY A 171 -18.04 15.79 -11.82
CA GLY A 171 -17.44 16.97 -11.19
C GLY A 171 -18.24 17.49 -9.99
N GLU A 172 -19.29 16.80 -9.55
CA GLU A 172 -19.98 17.11 -8.29
C GLU A 172 -19.12 16.73 -7.08
N ILE A 173 -19.13 17.58 -6.04
CA ILE A 173 -18.45 17.32 -4.78
C ILE A 173 -19.45 16.66 -3.83
N THR A 174 -19.10 15.51 -3.29
CA THR A 174 -19.92 14.78 -2.33
C THR A 174 -19.10 14.34 -1.12
N ARG A 175 -19.79 13.99 -0.02
CA ARG A 175 -19.19 13.49 1.20
C ARG A 175 -19.86 12.21 1.63
N VAL A 176 -19.04 11.21 1.99
CA VAL A 176 -19.52 9.88 2.39
C VAL A 176 -18.97 9.48 3.75
N GLY A 177 -19.67 8.58 4.44
CA GLY A 177 -19.30 8.15 5.78
C GLY A 177 -19.32 9.31 6.77
N ALA A 178 -18.41 9.31 7.74
CA ALA A 178 -18.32 10.36 8.76
C ALA A 178 -18.17 11.78 8.17
N MET A 179 -17.60 11.90 6.97
CA MET A 179 -17.42 13.21 6.33
C MET A 179 -18.73 13.92 6.01
N ALA A 180 -19.87 13.22 5.95
CA ALA A 180 -21.19 13.85 5.82
C ALA A 180 -21.52 14.78 7.01
N TYR A 181 -20.86 14.60 8.13
CA TYR A 181 -21.03 15.37 9.38
C TYR A 181 -19.81 16.25 9.69
N ALA A 182 -18.91 16.48 8.74
CA ALA A 182 -17.66 17.22 8.98
C ALA A 182 -17.87 18.67 9.44
N ASP A 183 -18.98 19.28 9.04
CA ASP A 183 -19.31 20.67 9.38
C ASP A 183 -20.16 20.80 10.68
N MET A 184 -20.42 19.69 11.38
CA MET A 184 -21.13 19.71 12.66
C MET A 184 -20.18 20.03 13.82
N ASP A 185 -20.70 20.51 14.95
CA ASP A 185 -19.90 20.95 16.11
C ASP A 185 -18.93 19.87 16.63
N PHE A 186 -19.34 18.60 16.59
CA PHE A 186 -18.50 17.47 17.00
C PHE A 186 -17.69 16.86 15.85
N GLY A 187 -17.85 17.37 14.61
CA GLY A 187 -17.14 16.92 13.41
C GLY A 187 -17.43 15.47 13.01
N PRO A 188 -16.59 14.87 12.16
CA PRO A 188 -16.76 13.49 11.78
C PRO A 188 -16.53 12.56 12.97
N TYR A 189 -17.45 11.63 13.24
CA TYR A 189 -17.36 10.76 14.41
C TYR A 189 -17.58 9.26 14.15
N TYR A 190 -18.31 8.88 13.10
CA TYR A 190 -18.64 7.48 12.83
C TYR A 190 -18.84 7.19 11.35
N ARG A 191 -18.24 6.10 10.86
CA ARG A 191 -18.26 5.71 9.45
C ARG A 191 -19.65 5.31 8.95
N TYR A 192 -20.37 4.54 9.77
CA TYR A 192 -21.63 3.92 9.37
C TYR A 192 -22.81 4.87 9.63
N ILE A 193 -23.05 5.75 8.67
CA ILE A 193 -24.19 6.67 8.66
C ILE A 193 -25.44 5.98 8.11
N THR A 194 -26.51 6.75 7.88
CA THR A 194 -27.74 6.23 7.30
C THR A 194 -27.50 5.67 5.89
N GLY A 195 -27.90 4.44 5.66
CA GLY A 195 -27.77 3.75 4.38
C GLY A 195 -26.54 2.83 4.29
N PRO A 196 -26.25 2.29 3.10
CA PRO A 196 -25.08 1.44 2.86
C PRO A 196 -23.77 2.19 3.08
N ASP A 197 -22.71 1.45 3.45
CA ASP A 197 -21.36 1.98 3.57
C ASP A 197 -20.78 2.38 2.21
N LEU A 198 -20.94 3.63 1.83
CA LEU A 198 -20.40 4.17 0.58
C LEU A 198 -18.88 4.44 0.65
N VAL A 199 -18.26 4.45 1.82
CA VAL A 199 -16.80 4.57 1.95
C VAL A 199 -16.14 3.39 1.25
N GLY A 200 -16.71 2.19 1.38
CA GLY A 200 -16.24 0.99 0.70
C GLY A 200 -16.21 1.07 -0.83
N LEU A 201 -17.06 1.89 -1.45
CA LEU A 201 -17.06 2.08 -2.90
C LEU A 201 -15.79 2.78 -3.40
N PHE A 202 -15.26 3.71 -2.61
CA PHE A 202 -14.08 4.50 -3.00
C PHE A 202 -12.76 3.88 -2.54
N THR A 203 -12.78 2.99 -1.54
CA THR A 203 -11.58 2.23 -1.14
C THR A 203 -11.21 1.22 -2.23
N LYS A 204 -9.91 1.01 -2.47
CA LYS A 204 -9.39 0.11 -3.53
C LYS A 204 -9.89 0.45 -4.94
N SER A 205 -10.36 1.67 -5.18
CA SER A 205 -10.96 2.06 -6.45
C SER A 205 -9.97 2.71 -7.44
N ASN A 206 -8.78 3.11 -7.01
CA ASN A 206 -7.81 3.87 -7.81
C ASN A 206 -8.42 5.11 -8.49
N GLY A 207 -9.40 5.74 -7.85
CA GLY A 207 -10.09 6.88 -8.41
C GLY A 207 -11.12 6.56 -9.49
N ALA A 208 -11.43 5.29 -9.78
CA ALA A 208 -12.36 4.92 -10.85
C ALA A 208 -13.80 5.38 -10.62
N PHE A 209 -14.22 5.54 -9.37
CA PHE A 209 -15.58 5.98 -9.01
C PHE A 209 -15.64 7.43 -8.53
N GLY A 210 -14.49 8.06 -8.30
CA GLY A 210 -14.37 9.44 -7.82
C GLY A 210 -12.97 9.75 -7.31
N ILE A 211 -12.61 11.01 -7.30
CA ILE A 211 -11.32 11.51 -6.83
C ILE A 211 -11.46 11.97 -5.40
N VAL A 212 -10.82 11.27 -4.48
CA VAL A 212 -10.80 11.63 -3.05
C VAL A 212 -9.95 12.88 -2.84
N THR A 213 -10.53 13.89 -2.22
CA THR A 213 -9.88 15.18 -1.92
C THR A 213 -9.62 15.41 -0.44
N LYS A 214 -10.41 14.79 0.44
CA LYS A 214 -10.18 14.77 1.90
C LYS A 214 -10.51 13.41 2.49
N VAL A 215 -9.81 13.05 3.55
CA VAL A 215 -9.97 11.79 4.27
C VAL A 215 -10.17 12.05 5.75
N ALA A 216 -11.18 11.42 6.33
CA ALA A 216 -11.32 11.29 7.77
C ALA A 216 -10.83 9.92 8.24
N TYR A 217 -9.96 9.89 9.24
CA TYR A 217 -9.44 8.67 9.86
C TYR A 217 -9.77 8.56 11.33
N GLN A 218 -9.98 7.32 11.79
CA GLN A 218 -9.91 6.94 13.17
C GLN A 218 -8.45 6.86 13.60
N CYS A 219 -8.04 7.72 14.55
CA CYS A 219 -6.76 7.64 15.20
C CYS A 219 -6.78 6.69 16.40
N LEU A 220 -5.60 6.36 16.89
CA LEU A 220 -5.37 5.55 18.07
C LEU A 220 -4.70 6.43 19.14
N ARG A 221 -4.89 6.10 20.42
CA ARG A 221 -4.07 6.70 21.48
C ARG A 221 -2.64 6.17 21.35
N TYR A 222 -1.66 7.04 21.50
CA TYR A 222 -0.26 6.62 21.48
C TYR A 222 0.02 5.76 22.71
N PRO A 223 0.46 4.50 22.54
CA PRO A 223 0.72 3.61 23.67
C PRO A 223 1.89 4.07 24.53
N LYS A 224 1.82 3.81 25.84
CA LYS A 224 2.84 4.24 26.79
C LYS A 224 4.08 3.35 26.77
N HIS A 225 3.91 2.07 26.46
CA HIS A 225 4.95 1.05 26.54
C HIS A 225 5.04 0.27 25.22
N TRP A 226 6.29 -0.01 24.83
CA TRP A 226 6.62 -0.77 23.63
C TRP A 226 7.67 -1.82 23.94
N ALA A 227 7.57 -2.98 23.31
CA ALA A 227 8.59 -4.02 23.30
C ALA A 227 8.75 -4.58 21.90
N PHE A 228 9.96 -5.07 21.62
CA PHE A 228 10.38 -5.55 20.33
C PHE A 228 11.09 -6.87 20.50
N HIS A 229 10.58 -7.91 19.81
CA HIS A 229 11.17 -9.24 19.85
C HIS A 229 11.31 -9.78 18.44
N ALA A 230 12.33 -10.60 18.23
CA ALA A 230 12.56 -11.30 16.99
C ALA A 230 13.02 -12.73 17.28
N TYR A 231 12.56 -13.65 16.44
CA TYR A 231 12.91 -15.06 16.50
C TYR A 231 13.19 -15.56 15.09
N TYR A 232 14.04 -16.58 14.98
CA TYR A 232 14.33 -17.22 13.71
C TYR A 232 14.16 -18.73 13.78
N TRP A 233 13.95 -19.32 12.61
CA TRP A 233 13.76 -20.75 12.37
C TRP A 233 14.51 -21.20 11.14
N PRO A 234 14.95 -22.49 11.08
CA PRO A 234 15.48 -23.08 9.86
C PRO A 234 14.34 -23.30 8.83
N PHE A 235 14.72 -23.56 7.60
CA PHE A 235 13.78 -23.77 6.49
C PHE A 235 12.75 -24.87 6.77
N GLU A 236 13.17 -25.98 7.36
CA GLU A 236 12.36 -27.16 7.65
C GLU A 236 11.27 -26.90 8.71
N ALA A 237 11.44 -25.82 9.47
CA ALA A 237 10.50 -25.45 10.54
C ALA A 237 9.38 -24.51 10.10
N LEU A 238 9.15 -24.29 8.80
CA LEU A 238 8.13 -23.37 8.28
C LEU A 238 6.72 -23.70 8.81
N GLU A 239 6.40 -24.97 9.03
CA GLU A 239 5.12 -25.37 9.61
C GLU A 239 4.98 -24.87 11.07
N ASN A 240 6.06 -24.86 11.84
CA ASN A 240 6.09 -24.30 13.18
C ASN A 240 5.93 -22.77 13.16
N VAL A 241 6.61 -22.09 12.23
CA VAL A 241 6.43 -20.65 12.01
C VAL A 241 4.97 -20.32 11.72
N LYS A 242 4.33 -21.05 10.80
CA LYS A 242 2.89 -20.88 10.53
C LYS A 242 2.03 -20.97 11.79
N ARG A 243 2.29 -21.96 12.65
CA ARG A 243 1.55 -22.14 13.92
C ARG A 243 1.79 -20.99 14.90
N VAL A 244 3.02 -20.47 14.96
CA VAL A 244 3.33 -19.27 15.75
C VAL A 244 2.53 -18.08 15.24
N LEU A 245 2.54 -17.82 13.93
CA LEU A 245 1.81 -16.70 13.33
C LEU A 245 0.31 -16.79 13.60
N MET A 246 -0.28 -17.99 13.45
CA MET A 246 -1.72 -18.20 13.70
C MET A 246 -2.09 -17.87 15.15
N GLN A 247 -1.30 -18.33 16.14
CA GLN A 247 -1.59 -18.09 17.55
C GLN A 247 -1.25 -16.65 17.97
N ALA A 248 -0.12 -16.11 17.52
CA ALA A 248 0.29 -14.76 17.87
C ALA A 248 -0.68 -13.67 17.34
N THR A 249 -1.34 -13.92 16.20
CA THR A 249 -2.33 -12.99 15.64
C THR A 249 -3.53 -12.79 16.56
N ASP A 250 -3.85 -13.77 17.40
CA ASP A 250 -4.94 -13.70 18.37
C ASP A 250 -4.54 -13.03 19.70
N MET A 251 -3.24 -12.70 19.90
CA MET A 251 -2.73 -12.14 21.16
C MET A 251 -2.78 -10.61 21.23
N GLU A 252 -3.48 -9.93 20.33
CA GLU A 252 -3.57 -8.46 20.31
C GLU A 252 -2.18 -7.78 20.21
N ILE A 253 -1.25 -8.39 19.46
CA ILE A 253 0.07 -7.85 19.15
C ILE A 253 -0.10 -6.71 18.14
N PHE A 254 0.61 -5.59 18.36
CA PHE A 254 0.49 -4.42 17.52
C PHE A 254 0.80 -4.76 16.06
N ASP A 255 1.96 -5.39 15.84
CA ASP A 255 2.36 -5.80 14.50
C ASP A 255 3.28 -7.02 14.52
N ILE A 256 3.15 -7.86 13.49
CA ILE A 256 3.98 -9.03 13.27
C ILE A 256 4.47 -9.00 11.82
N HIS A 257 5.77 -9.19 11.62
CA HIS A 257 6.35 -9.36 10.30
C HIS A 257 6.95 -10.77 10.20
N PHE A 258 6.79 -11.37 9.05
CA PHE A 258 7.40 -12.64 8.67
C PHE A 258 8.24 -12.42 7.41
N ASN A 259 9.51 -12.77 7.48
CA ASN A 259 10.43 -12.61 6.36
C ASN A 259 11.25 -13.89 6.13
N ASP A 260 11.76 -14.04 4.93
CA ASP A 260 12.85 -14.98 4.66
C ASP A 260 14.22 -14.30 4.78
N LYS A 261 15.27 -15.10 4.82
CA LYS A 261 16.65 -14.62 5.00
C LYS A 261 17.08 -13.61 3.94
N PHE A 262 16.53 -13.68 2.73
CA PHE A 262 16.88 -12.80 1.63
C PHE A 262 16.48 -11.35 1.90
N ARG A 263 15.52 -11.11 2.79
CA ARG A 263 15.16 -9.78 3.27
C ARG A 263 16.35 -9.07 3.90
N TRP A 264 17.09 -9.75 4.75
CA TRP A 264 18.21 -9.16 5.50
C TRP A 264 19.50 -9.15 4.69
N GLU A 265 19.73 -10.14 3.85
CA GLU A 265 20.81 -10.11 2.87
C GLU A 265 20.70 -8.87 1.97
N TRP A 266 19.47 -8.42 1.71
CA TRP A 266 19.21 -7.22 0.92
C TRP A 266 19.30 -5.91 1.72
N GLU A 267 18.67 -5.82 2.90
CA GLU A 267 18.61 -4.58 3.69
C GLU A 267 19.87 -4.28 4.48
N GLY A 268 20.65 -5.29 4.78
CA GLY A 268 22.03 -5.19 5.15
C GLY A 268 22.48 -4.67 6.51
N PRO A 269 21.66 -4.45 7.57
CA PRO A 269 22.29 -4.15 8.85
C PRO A 269 22.59 -5.39 9.69
N PHE A 270 22.23 -6.59 9.21
CA PHE A 270 22.27 -7.77 10.05
C PHE A 270 22.27 -9.05 9.19
N ASP A 271 23.08 -10.02 9.60
CA ASP A 271 23.14 -11.32 8.95
C ASP A 271 22.30 -12.33 9.74
N MET A 272 21.52 -13.15 9.00
CA MET A 272 20.80 -14.25 9.61
C MET A 272 21.81 -15.23 10.23
N PRO A 273 21.61 -15.70 11.47
CA PRO A 273 22.50 -16.70 12.08
C PRO A 273 22.58 -17.98 11.24
N GLU A 274 23.71 -18.71 11.37
CA GLU A 274 23.90 -19.99 10.71
C GLU A 274 22.72 -20.94 10.96
N GLY A 275 22.17 -21.52 9.89
CA GLY A 275 20.97 -22.36 9.93
C GLY A 275 19.64 -21.61 10.00
N GLY A 276 19.64 -20.30 10.20
CA GLY A 276 18.43 -19.49 10.14
C GLY A 276 17.99 -19.27 8.70
N TYR A 277 16.65 -19.31 8.49
CA TYR A 277 16.07 -19.07 7.17
C TYR A 277 14.87 -18.13 7.23
N PHE A 278 14.00 -18.28 8.21
CA PHE A 278 12.86 -17.41 8.44
C PHE A 278 13.02 -16.63 9.72
N ASP A 279 12.56 -15.39 9.76
CA ASP A 279 12.37 -14.64 10.98
C ASP A 279 10.92 -14.19 11.17
N VAL A 280 10.55 -14.06 12.43
CA VAL A 280 9.31 -13.41 12.84
C VAL A 280 9.66 -12.33 13.82
N THR A 281 9.25 -11.10 13.52
CA THR A 281 9.41 -9.96 14.39
C THR A 281 8.09 -9.56 15.01
N PHE A 282 8.10 -9.21 16.29
CA PHE A 282 6.93 -8.82 17.07
C PHE A 282 7.12 -7.41 17.61
N ILE A 283 6.18 -6.54 17.29
CA ILE A 283 6.09 -5.20 17.85
C ILE A 283 4.89 -5.20 18.79
N ILE A 284 5.18 -5.09 20.07
CA ILE A 284 4.19 -5.21 21.14
C ILE A 284 3.96 -3.85 21.75
N ASN A 285 2.72 -3.51 22.02
CA ASN A 285 2.37 -2.30 22.74
C ASN A 285 1.37 -2.55 23.87
N ALA A 286 1.41 -1.66 24.86
CA ALA A 286 0.48 -1.67 25.98
C ALA A 286 0.35 -0.28 26.61
N ASN A 287 -0.75 -0.06 27.32
CA ASN A 287 -0.93 1.13 28.15
C ASN A 287 -0.50 0.90 29.62
N HIS A 288 -0.27 -0.36 29.99
CA HIS A 288 0.15 -0.76 31.34
C HIS A 288 1.32 -1.72 31.27
N GLU A 289 2.30 -1.55 32.18
CA GLU A 289 3.53 -2.36 32.20
C GLU A 289 3.26 -3.87 32.40
N LEU A 290 2.30 -4.22 33.27
CA LEU A 290 1.92 -5.62 33.48
C LEU A 290 1.28 -6.27 32.23
N GLU A 291 0.52 -5.51 31.45
CA GLU A 291 -0.01 -5.98 30.17
C GLU A 291 1.13 -6.25 29.19
N LEU A 292 2.10 -5.32 29.10
CA LEU A 292 3.27 -5.51 28.25
C LEU A 292 4.03 -6.80 28.62
N LYS A 293 4.41 -6.93 29.90
CA LYS A 293 5.14 -8.11 30.38
C LYS A 293 4.40 -9.43 30.11
N GLY A 294 3.10 -9.46 30.35
CA GLY A 294 2.29 -10.66 30.06
C GLY A 294 2.29 -11.04 28.59
N LYS A 295 2.22 -10.06 27.68
CA LYS A 295 2.35 -10.29 26.24
C LYS A 295 3.73 -10.76 25.83
N GLU A 296 4.79 -10.16 26.39
CA GLU A 296 6.17 -10.58 26.14
C GLU A 296 6.41 -12.03 26.57
N GLU A 297 6.02 -12.39 27.77
CA GLU A 297 6.12 -13.78 28.28
C GLU A 297 5.36 -14.77 27.39
N ALA A 298 4.13 -14.43 27.00
CA ALA A 298 3.33 -15.28 26.12
C ALA A 298 3.96 -15.50 24.75
N ILE A 299 4.57 -14.46 24.15
CA ILE A 299 5.28 -14.57 22.87
C ILE A 299 6.58 -15.37 23.03
N HIS A 300 7.33 -15.18 24.11
CA HIS A 300 8.53 -15.95 24.39
C HIS A 300 8.22 -17.45 24.53
N ASP A 301 7.19 -17.79 25.29
CA ASP A 301 6.77 -19.19 25.50
C ASP A 301 6.25 -19.80 24.21
N LEU A 302 5.45 -19.08 23.46
CA LEU A 302 4.94 -19.51 22.15
C LEU A 302 6.09 -19.82 21.19
N CYS A 303 7.00 -18.87 20.97
CA CYS A 303 8.10 -19.06 20.03
C CYS A 303 9.02 -20.21 20.42
N ARG A 304 9.39 -20.34 21.71
CA ARG A 304 10.21 -21.43 22.22
C ARG A 304 9.52 -22.79 22.05
N SER A 305 8.22 -22.88 22.32
CA SER A 305 7.47 -24.14 22.23
C SER A 305 7.42 -24.68 20.79
N TYR A 306 7.60 -23.81 19.78
CA TYR A 306 7.69 -24.16 18.37
C TYR A 306 9.12 -24.09 17.81
N GLY A 307 10.14 -24.16 18.68
CA GLY A 307 11.54 -24.26 18.28
C GLY A 307 12.17 -22.98 17.73
N GLY A 308 11.58 -21.84 18.04
CA GLY A 308 12.15 -20.53 17.67
C GLY A 308 13.36 -20.16 18.52
N SER A 309 14.42 -19.70 17.89
CA SER A 309 15.61 -19.15 18.53
C SER A 309 15.53 -17.63 18.57
N TYR A 310 15.82 -17.05 19.74
CA TYR A 310 15.74 -15.60 19.94
C TYR A 310 16.84 -14.86 19.18
N LEU A 311 16.48 -13.71 18.60
CA LEU A 311 17.32 -12.90 17.74
C LEU A 311 17.51 -11.48 18.33
N PRO A 312 18.41 -11.34 19.32
CA PRO A 312 18.52 -10.10 20.09
C PRO A 312 18.96 -8.89 19.26
N ASP A 313 19.84 -9.09 18.29
CA ASP A 313 20.38 -8.00 17.47
C ASP A 313 19.29 -7.36 16.60
N LEU A 314 18.41 -8.17 16.03
CA LEU A 314 17.27 -7.66 15.28
C LEU A 314 16.24 -6.98 16.20
N ALA A 315 15.95 -7.57 17.36
CA ALA A 315 15.06 -6.96 18.35
C ALA A 315 15.58 -5.59 18.81
N TYR A 316 16.89 -5.48 19.07
CA TYR A 316 17.54 -4.22 19.41
C TYR A 316 17.48 -3.22 18.26
N HIS A 317 17.79 -3.64 17.04
CA HIS A 317 17.72 -2.79 15.84
C HIS A 317 16.33 -2.19 15.66
N LEU A 318 15.28 -3.00 15.82
CA LEU A 318 13.90 -2.52 15.76
C LEU A 318 13.60 -1.50 16.87
N SER A 319 14.03 -1.75 18.10
CA SER A 319 13.78 -0.87 19.23
C SER A 319 14.40 0.52 19.06
N VAL A 320 15.62 0.58 18.52
CA VAL A 320 16.35 1.83 18.27
C VAL A 320 15.76 2.63 17.11
N ASN A 321 15.29 1.93 16.08
CA ASN A 321 14.76 2.58 14.88
C ASN A 321 13.25 2.91 14.97
N TRP A 322 12.54 2.33 15.94
CA TRP A 322 11.08 2.50 16.05
C TRP A 322 10.62 3.96 16.15
N PRO A 323 11.25 4.83 16.95
CA PRO A 323 10.87 6.24 16.97
C PRO A 323 10.97 6.91 15.60
N THR A 324 11.97 6.53 14.79
CA THR A 324 12.17 7.13 13.47
C THR A 324 11.13 6.65 12.45
N VAL A 325 10.54 5.48 12.64
CA VAL A 325 9.45 4.98 11.79
C VAL A 325 8.20 5.85 11.91
N PHE A 326 7.90 6.36 13.12
CA PHE A 326 6.73 7.20 13.34
C PHE A 326 6.99 8.71 13.17
N PHE A 327 8.19 9.19 13.50
CA PHE A 327 8.46 10.62 13.69
C PHE A 327 9.47 11.20 12.73
N ALA A 328 10.34 10.40 12.20
CA ALA A 328 11.31 10.80 11.22
C ALA A 328 11.07 10.05 9.91
N ALA A 329 11.72 10.51 8.85
CA ALA A 329 11.89 9.69 7.68
C ALA A 329 12.36 8.30 8.12
N HIS A 330 11.72 7.27 7.59
CA HIS A 330 12.18 5.89 7.77
C HIS A 330 13.70 5.85 7.62
N PRO A 331 14.46 5.14 8.48
CA PRO A 331 15.92 5.13 8.41
C PRO A 331 16.49 4.72 7.05
N ARG A 332 15.67 4.11 6.21
CA ARG A 332 15.95 3.86 4.79
C ARG A 332 15.87 5.10 3.90
N ILE A 333 15.25 6.17 4.35
CA ILE A 333 15.22 7.42 3.61
C ILE A 333 16.42 8.22 4.08
N ARG A 334 17.56 8.03 3.44
CA ARG A 334 18.65 8.97 3.52
C ARG A 334 18.18 10.26 2.85
N PRO A 335 18.36 11.43 3.48
CA PRO A 335 17.94 12.71 2.91
C PRO A 335 18.49 12.96 1.50
N GLU A 336 19.62 12.30 1.18
CA GLU A 336 20.33 12.44 -0.07
C GLU A 336 19.75 11.60 -1.22
N ILE A 337 18.87 10.64 -0.89
CA ILE A 337 18.29 9.72 -1.89
C ILE A 337 16.79 9.98 -1.98
N PRO A 338 16.28 10.40 -3.13
CA PRO A 338 14.83 10.57 -3.33
C PRO A 338 14.08 9.29 -2.95
N PRO A 339 12.96 9.38 -2.22
CA PRO A 339 12.20 8.21 -1.74
C PRO A 339 11.82 7.20 -2.82
N ASN A 340 11.57 7.70 -4.02
CA ASN A 340 11.25 6.88 -5.21
C ASN A 340 12.43 6.09 -5.76
N ILE A 341 13.66 6.45 -5.43
CA ILE A 341 14.86 5.72 -5.86
C ILE A 341 15.19 4.58 -4.87
N LEU A 342 14.93 4.79 -3.58
CA LEU A 342 15.23 3.79 -2.55
C LEU A 342 14.42 2.50 -2.68
N SER A 343 13.22 2.60 -3.22
CA SER A 343 12.38 1.44 -3.45
C SER A 343 12.67 0.73 -4.77
N GLN A 344 13.60 1.22 -5.59
CA GLN A 344 13.73 0.78 -6.99
C GLN A 344 15.14 0.57 -7.52
N THR A 345 16.15 1.08 -6.83
CA THR A 345 17.54 0.94 -7.28
C THR A 345 18.41 0.33 -6.20
N LEU A 346 18.89 -0.85 -6.47
CA LEU A 346 19.94 -1.51 -5.70
C LEU A 346 21.29 -1.28 -6.35
N GLY A 347 21.78 -0.03 -6.28
CA GLY A 347 23.07 0.30 -6.85
C GLY A 347 23.11 0.19 -8.38
N ALA A 348 24.32 0.16 -8.95
CA ALA A 348 24.56 0.32 -10.38
C ALA A 348 24.18 -0.89 -11.27
N ARG A 349 23.56 -1.91 -10.77
CA ARG A 349 23.41 -3.19 -11.50
C ARG A 349 22.01 -3.82 -11.51
N GLY A 350 20.98 -3.17 -11.04
CA GLY A 350 19.67 -3.76 -11.08
C GLY A 350 18.58 -2.89 -10.48
N TYR A 351 17.34 -3.20 -10.85
CA TYR A 351 16.16 -2.56 -10.33
C TYR A 351 15.41 -3.54 -9.43
N MET A 352 14.78 -2.99 -8.39
CA MET A 352 13.81 -3.74 -7.61
C MET A 352 12.46 -3.69 -8.31
N TYR A 353 11.92 -4.86 -8.60
CA TYR A 353 10.59 -5.01 -9.18
C TYR A 353 9.67 -5.73 -8.21
N LEU A 354 8.41 -5.38 -8.26
CA LEU A 354 7.37 -6.13 -7.58
C LEU A 354 6.94 -7.30 -8.47
N MET A 355 7.18 -8.52 -8.02
CA MET A 355 6.71 -9.71 -8.71
C MET A 355 5.20 -9.85 -8.56
N ASP A 356 4.70 -9.82 -7.31
CA ASP A 356 3.28 -9.83 -6.98
C ASP A 356 3.00 -9.30 -5.56
N GLU A 357 1.76 -8.84 -5.37
CA GLU A 357 1.18 -8.57 -4.07
C GLU A 357 0.05 -9.57 -3.80
N LEU A 358 0.14 -10.26 -2.69
CA LEU A 358 -0.72 -11.40 -2.38
C LEU A 358 -1.48 -11.16 -1.08
N THR A 359 -2.68 -11.74 -0.99
CA THR A 359 -3.37 -11.92 0.29
C THR A 359 -3.92 -13.34 0.36
N PHE A 360 -3.55 -14.07 1.39
CA PHE A 360 -3.90 -15.48 1.53
C PHE A 360 -4.14 -15.85 3.00
N PRO A 361 -4.91 -16.92 3.27
CA PRO A 361 -5.09 -17.42 4.64
C PRO A 361 -3.75 -17.85 5.24
N THR A 362 -3.49 -17.51 6.50
CA THR A 362 -2.26 -17.90 7.21
C THR A 362 -2.00 -19.42 7.13
N SER A 363 -3.06 -20.22 7.13
CA SER A 363 -2.99 -21.67 6.98
C SER A 363 -2.35 -22.16 5.67
N TRP A 364 -2.28 -21.32 4.63
CA TRP A 364 -1.66 -21.66 3.35
C TRP A 364 -0.16 -21.40 3.30
N LEU A 365 0.41 -20.75 4.30
CA LEU A 365 1.78 -20.26 4.28
C LEU A 365 2.80 -21.34 3.86
N THR A 366 2.72 -22.53 4.48
CA THR A 366 3.68 -23.62 4.18
C THR A 366 3.57 -24.09 2.73
N GLU A 367 2.35 -24.33 2.25
CA GLU A 367 2.11 -24.78 0.87
C GLU A 367 2.54 -23.70 -0.14
N LEU A 368 2.18 -22.45 0.11
CA LEU A 368 2.49 -21.32 -0.77
C LEU A 368 4.00 -21.10 -0.89
N TYR A 369 4.69 -21.00 0.25
CA TYR A 369 6.13 -20.75 0.24
C TYR A 369 6.91 -21.91 -0.39
N THR A 370 6.55 -23.17 -0.07
CA THR A 370 7.17 -24.35 -0.67
C THR A 370 6.99 -24.38 -2.19
N LYS A 371 5.80 -23.99 -2.68
CA LYS A 371 5.54 -23.89 -4.12
C LYS A 371 6.35 -22.77 -4.78
N LEU A 372 6.42 -21.62 -4.14
CA LEU A 372 7.25 -20.50 -4.62
C LEU A 372 8.72 -20.91 -4.72
N ALA A 373 9.28 -21.50 -3.66
CA ALA A 373 10.66 -21.97 -3.63
C ALA A 373 10.92 -22.98 -4.75
N GLY A 374 10.02 -23.97 -4.95
CA GLY A 374 10.14 -24.95 -6.02
C GLY A 374 10.17 -24.31 -7.42
N ILE A 375 9.31 -23.33 -7.69
CA ILE A 375 9.31 -22.58 -8.96
C ILE A 375 10.63 -21.81 -9.12
N CYS A 376 11.12 -21.19 -8.04
CA CYS A 376 12.41 -20.49 -8.08
C CYS A 376 13.58 -21.44 -8.40
N ASP A 377 13.58 -22.64 -7.82
CA ASP A 377 14.58 -23.66 -8.12
C ASP A 377 14.55 -24.10 -9.59
N GLU A 378 13.37 -24.39 -10.13
CA GLU A 378 13.16 -24.75 -11.54
C GLU A 378 13.70 -23.68 -12.48
N GLN A 379 13.49 -22.41 -12.16
CA GLN A 379 13.93 -21.25 -12.93
C GLN A 379 15.36 -20.80 -12.59
N LYS A 380 16.04 -21.48 -11.64
CA LYS A 380 17.39 -21.14 -11.15
C LYS A 380 17.47 -19.74 -10.53
N LEU A 381 16.43 -19.34 -9.80
CA LEU A 381 16.33 -18.10 -9.06
C LEU A 381 16.60 -18.36 -7.56
N THR A 382 17.76 -18.92 -7.23
CA THR A 382 18.03 -19.54 -5.92
C THR A 382 18.90 -18.72 -4.97
N SER A 383 19.35 -17.55 -5.41
CA SER A 383 20.19 -16.65 -4.61
C SER A 383 19.97 -15.20 -5.00
N LEU A 384 20.30 -14.27 -4.10
CA LEU A 384 20.37 -12.86 -4.50
C LEU A 384 21.42 -12.62 -5.58
N PRO A 385 21.16 -11.70 -6.51
CA PRO A 385 19.99 -10.81 -6.57
C PRO A 385 18.72 -11.45 -7.18
N HIS A 386 18.68 -12.72 -7.45
CA HIS A 386 17.66 -13.35 -8.29
C HIS A 386 16.54 -14.07 -7.52
N HIS A 387 16.70 -14.39 -6.24
CA HIS A 387 15.63 -15.00 -5.44
C HIS A 387 14.58 -13.93 -5.06
N PRO A 388 13.27 -14.21 -5.21
CA PRO A 388 12.25 -13.32 -4.67
C PRO A 388 12.37 -13.18 -3.15
N VAL A 389 12.36 -11.96 -2.67
CA VAL A 389 12.29 -11.65 -1.22
C VAL A 389 10.83 -11.73 -0.79
N PHE A 390 10.56 -12.59 0.17
CA PHE A 390 9.24 -12.72 0.75
C PHE A 390 9.11 -11.80 1.98
N ASP A 391 8.18 -10.87 1.89
CA ASP A 391 7.86 -9.93 2.95
C ASP A 391 6.39 -10.13 3.34
N GLY A 392 6.13 -10.72 4.50
CA GLY A 392 4.81 -11.13 4.95
C GLY A 392 4.33 -10.35 6.16
N TYR A 393 3.09 -9.89 6.10
CA TYR A 393 2.42 -9.10 7.14
C TYR A 393 1.18 -9.87 7.61
N PRO A 394 1.27 -10.66 8.69
CA PRO A 394 0.10 -11.24 9.32
C PRO A 394 -0.89 -10.14 9.72
N MET A 395 -2.10 -10.27 9.27
CA MET A 395 -3.17 -9.32 9.55
C MET A 395 -4.21 -9.93 10.48
N LYS A 396 -4.98 -9.08 11.11
CA LYS A 396 -6.23 -9.46 11.76
C LYS A 396 -7.05 -10.39 10.85
N ARG A 397 -7.78 -11.36 11.42
CA ARG A 397 -8.61 -12.34 10.69
C ARG A 397 -7.84 -13.49 10.02
N GLN A 398 -6.66 -13.83 10.51
CA GLN A 398 -5.89 -15.01 10.06
C GLN A 398 -5.55 -14.99 8.56
N VAL A 399 -5.15 -13.85 8.05
CA VAL A 399 -4.66 -13.68 6.69
C VAL A 399 -3.27 -13.03 6.69
N ILE A 400 -2.47 -13.35 5.69
CA ILE A 400 -1.18 -12.70 5.43
C ILE A 400 -1.33 -11.85 4.17
N SER A 401 -0.96 -10.57 4.28
CA SER A 401 -0.63 -9.72 3.14
C SER A 401 0.85 -9.87 2.87
N SER A 402 1.24 -10.14 1.64
CA SER A 402 2.64 -10.33 1.28
C SER A 402 3.00 -9.56 0.03
N GLN A 403 4.25 -9.15 -0.04
CA GLN A 403 4.88 -8.64 -1.24
C GLN A 403 6.04 -9.54 -1.62
N LEU A 404 6.12 -9.84 -2.91
CA LEU A 404 7.22 -10.58 -3.50
C LEU A 404 8.09 -9.60 -4.30
N TRP A 405 9.23 -9.23 -3.72
CA TRP A 405 10.18 -8.33 -4.36
C TRP A 405 11.27 -9.12 -5.07
N VAL A 406 11.66 -8.66 -6.24
CA VAL A 406 12.71 -9.29 -7.04
C VAL A 406 13.72 -8.24 -7.46
N PHE A 407 14.98 -8.65 -7.53
CA PHE A 407 16.09 -7.82 -7.94
C PHE A 407 16.67 -8.38 -9.23
N ILE A 408 16.55 -7.65 -10.32
CA ILE A 408 16.92 -8.14 -11.63
C ILE A 408 17.85 -7.16 -12.32
N ASP A 409 18.87 -7.69 -12.97
CA ASP A 409 19.52 -7.02 -14.07
C ASP A 409 18.59 -7.09 -15.29
N ASP A 410 17.77 -6.04 -15.47
CA ASP A 410 16.80 -5.95 -16.57
C ASP A 410 17.48 -5.72 -17.93
N GLY A 411 18.75 -5.38 -17.94
CA GLY A 411 19.60 -5.38 -19.12
C GLY A 411 19.95 -6.78 -19.65
N ASN A 412 19.66 -7.83 -18.86
CA ASN A 412 19.91 -9.22 -19.24
C ASN A 412 18.59 -9.95 -19.57
N PRO A 413 18.26 -10.13 -20.87
CA PRO A 413 16.99 -10.74 -21.30
C PRO A 413 16.74 -12.13 -20.71
N LYS A 414 17.80 -12.89 -20.43
CA LYS A 414 17.68 -14.24 -19.86
C LYS A 414 17.09 -14.23 -18.45
N TRP A 415 17.45 -13.25 -17.61
CA TRP A 415 16.88 -13.12 -16.28
C TRP A 415 15.45 -12.62 -16.34
N VAL A 416 15.17 -11.64 -17.20
CA VAL A 416 13.82 -11.14 -17.42
C VAL A 416 12.86 -12.26 -17.83
N GLU A 417 13.27 -13.13 -18.76
CA GLU A 417 12.47 -14.27 -19.22
C GLU A 417 12.20 -15.28 -18.11
N ARG A 418 13.22 -15.65 -17.32
CA ARG A 418 13.07 -16.58 -16.19
C ARG A 418 12.08 -16.04 -15.14
N TYR A 419 12.17 -14.76 -14.87
CA TYR A 419 11.23 -14.13 -13.94
C TYR A 419 9.81 -14.08 -14.46
N LYS A 420 9.64 -13.76 -15.74
CA LYS A 420 8.32 -13.79 -16.37
C LYS A 420 7.71 -15.19 -16.27
N GLN A 421 8.51 -16.22 -16.57
CA GLN A 421 8.05 -17.60 -16.46
C GLN A 421 7.71 -17.98 -15.01
N ALA A 422 8.59 -17.69 -14.05
CA ALA A 422 8.34 -17.96 -12.64
C ALA A 422 7.05 -17.26 -12.14
N ARG A 423 6.84 -16.01 -12.55
CA ARG A 423 5.64 -15.23 -12.21
C ARG A 423 4.38 -15.87 -12.78
N GLU A 424 4.39 -16.26 -14.06
CA GLU A 424 3.24 -16.89 -14.70
C GLU A 424 2.90 -18.24 -14.07
N ASP A 425 3.90 -19.09 -13.82
CA ASP A 425 3.73 -20.40 -13.18
C ASP A 425 3.15 -20.25 -11.76
N PHE A 426 3.66 -19.28 -11.00
CA PHE A 426 3.16 -18.99 -9.67
C PHE A 426 1.73 -18.41 -9.70
N ARG A 427 1.45 -17.43 -10.56
CA ARG A 427 0.13 -16.81 -10.72
C ARG A 427 -0.94 -17.82 -11.09
N LYS A 428 -0.62 -18.69 -12.04
CA LYS A 428 -1.53 -19.76 -12.44
C LYS A 428 -1.88 -20.66 -11.26
N TRP A 429 -0.86 -21.20 -10.59
CA TRP A 429 -1.05 -22.06 -9.43
C TRP A 429 -1.83 -21.38 -8.30
N TYR A 430 -1.48 -20.14 -7.99
CA TYR A 430 -2.09 -19.36 -6.91
C TYR A 430 -3.54 -18.96 -7.25
N GLY A 431 -3.79 -18.50 -8.46
CA GLY A 431 -5.11 -18.10 -8.91
C GLY A 431 -6.09 -19.27 -9.05
N GLU A 432 -5.64 -20.44 -9.53
CA GLU A 432 -6.47 -21.64 -9.60
C GLU A 432 -6.97 -22.11 -8.21
N ARG A 433 -6.25 -21.79 -7.16
CA ARG A 433 -6.62 -22.06 -5.76
C ARG A 433 -7.47 -20.95 -5.11
N GLY A 434 -7.82 -19.93 -5.85
CA GLY A 434 -8.58 -18.80 -5.33
C GLY A 434 -7.75 -17.80 -4.53
N GLY A 435 -6.45 -17.76 -4.74
CA GLY A 435 -5.56 -16.77 -4.16
C GLY A 435 -5.93 -15.35 -4.58
N LEU A 436 -5.85 -14.41 -3.65
CA LEU A 436 -6.21 -13.01 -3.88
C LEU A 436 -4.98 -12.20 -4.23
N PHE A 437 -4.95 -11.66 -5.43
CA PHE A 437 -3.97 -10.66 -5.85
C PHE A 437 -4.45 -9.27 -5.42
N GLN A 438 -3.56 -8.49 -4.82
CA GLN A 438 -3.91 -7.13 -4.40
C GLN A 438 -3.84 -6.11 -5.53
N CYS A 439 -3.23 -6.49 -6.64
CA CYS A 439 -3.01 -5.61 -7.77
C CYS A 439 -4.33 -5.18 -8.45
N LYS A 440 -4.39 -3.92 -8.86
CA LYS A 440 -5.63 -3.23 -9.28
C LYS A 440 -5.67 -2.87 -10.75
N PHE A 441 -4.56 -2.99 -11.47
CA PHE A 441 -4.52 -2.70 -12.90
C PHE A 441 -4.89 -3.93 -13.73
N PRO A 442 -5.73 -3.81 -14.76
CA PRO A 442 -6.18 -4.94 -15.57
C PRO A 442 -5.05 -5.81 -16.11
N PRO A 443 -3.94 -5.22 -16.63
CA PRO A 443 -2.83 -6.04 -17.10
C PRO A 443 -2.09 -6.75 -15.96
N LEU A 444 -2.28 -6.31 -14.72
CA LEU A 444 -1.64 -6.85 -13.53
C LEU A 444 -2.59 -7.70 -12.69
N VAL A 445 -3.90 -7.59 -12.93
CA VAL A 445 -4.90 -8.45 -12.29
C VAL A 445 -5.06 -9.69 -13.15
N PRO A 446 -4.56 -10.84 -12.71
CA PRO A 446 -4.76 -12.08 -13.44
C PRO A 446 -6.25 -12.33 -13.67
N GLU A 447 -6.61 -12.82 -14.85
CA GLU A 447 -7.98 -13.19 -15.19
C GLU A 447 -8.61 -14.15 -14.17
N PHE A 448 -7.78 -14.92 -13.45
CA PHE A 448 -8.18 -15.82 -12.36
C PHE A 448 -8.89 -15.11 -11.22
N THR A 449 -8.46 -13.90 -10.83
CA THR A 449 -9.08 -13.14 -9.73
C THR A 449 -10.54 -12.82 -10.05
N TRP A 450 -10.79 -12.32 -11.26
CA TRP A 450 -12.14 -11.97 -11.67
C TRP A 450 -12.98 -13.18 -12.03
N LYS A 451 -12.40 -14.27 -12.50
CA LYS A 451 -13.11 -15.51 -12.77
C LYS A 451 -13.93 -15.98 -11.58
N ASN A 452 -13.39 -15.86 -10.38
CA ASN A 452 -14.06 -16.24 -9.15
C ASN A 452 -15.00 -15.14 -8.60
N GLN A 453 -14.99 -13.95 -9.19
CA GLN A 453 -15.70 -12.76 -8.71
C GLN A 453 -16.52 -12.05 -9.81
N LEU A 454 -16.95 -12.78 -10.83
CA LEU A 454 -17.66 -12.21 -12.00
C LEU A 454 -18.91 -11.41 -11.60
N GLY A 455 -19.66 -11.86 -10.59
CA GLY A 455 -20.82 -11.12 -10.09
C GLY A 455 -20.44 -9.76 -9.51
N ALA A 456 -19.38 -9.70 -8.72
CA ALA A 456 -18.87 -8.45 -8.18
C ALA A 456 -18.33 -7.52 -9.27
N LEU A 457 -17.56 -8.06 -10.23
CA LEU A 457 -17.06 -7.28 -11.37
C LEU A 457 -18.22 -6.69 -12.21
N ASN A 458 -19.26 -7.47 -12.49
CA ASN A 458 -20.41 -7.00 -13.25
C ASN A 458 -21.15 -5.88 -12.50
N LEU A 459 -21.31 -6.00 -11.19
CA LEU A 459 -21.89 -4.94 -10.36
C LEU A 459 -21.04 -3.67 -10.40
N LEU A 460 -19.70 -3.79 -10.24
CA LEU A 460 -18.77 -2.65 -10.34
C LEU A 460 -18.85 -1.98 -11.72
N LYS A 461 -18.92 -2.75 -12.81
CA LYS A 461 -19.12 -2.22 -14.17
C LYS A 461 -20.44 -1.45 -14.30
N SER A 462 -21.52 -1.97 -13.73
CA SER A 462 -22.82 -1.28 -13.73
C SER A 462 -22.78 0.04 -12.95
N ILE A 463 -22.16 0.05 -11.77
CA ILE A 463 -21.97 1.27 -10.97
C ILE A 463 -21.10 2.28 -11.73
N LYS A 464 -20.00 1.81 -12.34
CA LYS A 464 -19.13 2.66 -13.16
C LYS A 464 -19.90 3.33 -14.29
N GLN A 465 -20.69 2.57 -15.03
CA GLN A 465 -21.48 3.09 -16.16
C GLN A 465 -22.51 4.15 -15.74
N ILE A 466 -23.09 4.01 -14.53
CA ILE A 466 -24.04 4.99 -13.99
C ILE A 466 -23.32 6.28 -13.55
N LEU A 467 -22.20 6.14 -12.83
CA LEU A 467 -21.47 7.29 -12.28
C LEU A 467 -20.61 8.00 -13.31
N ASP A 468 -20.02 7.26 -14.23
CA ASP A 468 -19.05 7.72 -15.22
C ASP A 468 -19.35 7.17 -16.62
N PRO A 469 -20.45 7.61 -17.25
CA PRO A 469 -20.89 7.09 -18.55
C PRO A 469 -19.85 7.35 -19.66
N ASN A 470 -19.03 8.37 -19.54
CA ASN A 470 -17.95 8.70 -20.48
C ASN A 470 -16.65 7.97 -20.18
N ASN A 471 -16.59 7.20 -19.09
CA ASN A 471 -15.41 6.46 -18.62
C ASN A 471 -14.16 7.35 -18.53
N ILE A 472 -14.30 8.53 -17.90
CA ILE A 472 -13.25 9.54 -17.79
C ILE A 472 -12.26 9.22 -16.65
N LEU A 473 -12.77 8.75 -15.49
CA LEU A 473 -11.92 8.55 -14.31
C LEU A 473 -11.26 7.17 -14.32
N SER A 474 -9.92 7.15 -14.33
CA SER A 474 -9.11 5.92 -14.26
C SER A 474 -9.69 4.76 -15.10
N PRO A 475 -9.91 4.96 -16.40
CA PRO A 475 -10.71 4.05 -17.24
C PRO A 475 -10.12 2.65 -17.37
N TRP A 476 -8.85 2.49 -17.02
CA TRP A 476 -8.11 1.24 -17.09
C TRP A 476 -8.23 0.35 -15.85
N THR A 477 -8.85 0.87 -14.80
CA THR A 477 -9.00 0.15 -13.53
C THR A 477 -10.10 -0.90 -13.66
N PHE A 478 -9.88 -2.10 -13.15
CA PHE A 478 -10.83 -3.23 -13.13
C PHE A 478 -11.39 -3.61 -14.51
N GLU A 479 -10.59 -3.48 -15.56
CA GLU A 479 -11.02 -3.77 -16.94
C GLU A 479 -12.21 -2.91 -17.43
N PHE A 480 -12.40 -1.72 -16.86
CA PHE A 480 -13.47 -0.82 -17.31
C PHE A 480 -13.20 -0.23 -18.68
N GLY A 481 -11.95 -0.01 -19.05
CA GLY A 481 -11.55 0.37 -20.38
C GLY A 481 -11.51 -0.86 -21.27
N GLY A 482 -12.60 -1.19 -21.91
CA GLY A 482 -12.68 -2.29 -22.87
C GLY A 482 -11.50 -2.23 -23.85
N GLY A 483 -10.78 -3.33 -23.93
CA GLY A 483 -9.67 -3.45 -24.85
C GLY A 483 -10.14 -3.14 -26.28
N LYS A 484 -9.45 -2.25 -26.93
CA LYS A 484 -9.10 -2.32 -28.35
C LYS A 484 -7.77 -1.62 -28.54
#